data_ca4011a879ad65682dc730bb28ad7b1e
#
_entry.id   ca4011a879ad65682dc730bb28ad7b1e
#
_cell.length_a   1.000
_cell.length_b   1.000
_cell.length_c   1.000
_cell.angle_alpha   90.00
_cell.angle_beta   90.00
_cell.angle_gamma   90.00
#
_symmetry.space_group_name_H-M   'P 1'
#
loop_
_entity.id
_entity.type
_entity.pdbx_description
1 polymer ?
#
loop_
_entity_poly.entity_id
_entity_poly.type
_entity_poly.pdbx_seq_one_letter_code
_entity_poly.pdbx_strand_id
1 'polypeptide(L)'
;MNFAKELKEGTKKSHSAAENTAFVKSFLRGVISKESYRTLVSDLYFVYSALEEDFRIFKNDPVLGALYLPELERVTALETDLRYYYGPIWRSIVKPSEACQRYVDRIHEVAGTEPELLIGHHYTRYLGDLSGGQILKGIAQKALNLKDEGLCFYEFGKIDNAKIYKEKYRSILDKLPLTDSQQNAIITEANYAFRLNMYMFDTLEGNSLTSFCKIIMGFIRSKLT
;
A
#
# COMPACT_ATOMS: atom_id res chain seq x y z
N MET A 1 -9.85 -7.55 26.16
CA MET A 1 -9.33 -8.22 24.94
C MET A 1 -8.29 -7.32 24.32
N ASN A 2 -7.28 -7.87 23.66
CA ASN A 2 -6.23 -7.08 23.04
C ASN A 2 -6.30 -7.33 21.51
N PHE A 3 -7.32 -6.76 20.88
CA PHE A 3 -7.61 -6.96 19.45
C PHE A 3 -6.43 -6.58 18.56
N ALA A 4 -5.72 -5.49 18.86
CA ALA A 4 -4.54 -5.07 18.12
C ALA A 4 -3.43 -6.14 18.15
N LYS A 5 -3.27 -6.86 19.26
CA LYS A 5 -2.33 -7.98 19.36
C LYS A 5 -2.80 -9.18 18.56
N GLU A 6 -4.06 -9.54 18.65
CA GLU A 6 -4.66 -10.66 17.92
C GLU A 6 -4.57 -10.43 16.40
N LEU A 7 -4.88 -9.21 15.94
CA LEU A 7 -4.75 -8.80 14.55
C LEU A 7 -3.29 -8.92 14.06
N LYS A 8 -2.32 -8.49 14.87
CA LYS A 8 -0.90 -8.61 14.57
C LYS A 8 -0.46 -10.07 14.46
N GLU A 9 -0.82 -10.90 15.44
CA GLU A 9 -0.42 -12.32 15.44
C GLU A 9 -1.15 -13.10 14.32
N GLY A 10 -2.44 -12.82 14.09
CA GLY A 10 -3.26 -13.45 13.07
C GLY A 10 -2.81 -13.11 11.63
N THR A 11 -2.14 -11.97 11.42
CA THR A 11 -1.62 -11.55 10.09
C THR A 11 -0.14 -11.83 9.89
N LYS A 12 0.58 -12.33 10.89
CA LYS A 12 2.05 -12.52 10.85
C LYS A 12 2.52 -13.36 9.66
N LYS A 13 1.81 -14.43 9.32
CA LYS A 13 2.17 -15.31 8.19
C LYS A 13 2.01 -14.58 6.86
N SER A 14 0.90 -13.85 6.67
CA SER A 14 0.63 -13.10 5.45
C SER A 14 1.60 -11.93 5.28
N HIS A 15 1.94 -11.24 6.36
CA HIS A 15 2.99 -10.21 6.37
C HIS A 15 4.33 -10.78 5.89
N SER A 16 4.77 -11.91 6.49
CA SER A 16 6.01 -12.56 6.08
C SER A 16 5.96 -13.05 4.62
N ALA A 17 4.82 -13.52 4.14
CA ALA A 17 4.65 -13.92 2.74
C ALA A 17 4.81 -12.71 1.80
N ALA A 18 4.22 -11.56 2.13
CA ALA A 18 4.33 -10.34 1.34
C ALA A 18 5.78 -9.82 1.26
N GLU A 19 6.53 -9.85 2.37
CA GLU A 19 7.95 -9.50 2.40
C GLU A 19 8.81 -10.46 1.56
N ASN A 20 8.35 -11.68 1.37
CA ASN A 20 9.05 -12.71 0.63
C ASN A 20 8.72 -12.76 -0.87
N THR A 21 7.83 -11.90 -1.38
CA THR A 21 7.63 -11.76 -2.83
C THR A 21 8.93 -11.34 -3.53
N ALA A 22 9.10 -11.71 -4.79
CA ALA A 22 10.34 -11.44 -5.49
C ALA A 22 10.50 -9.92 -5.71
N PHE A 23 9.39 -9.19 -5.95
CA PHE A 23 9.40 -7.72 -6.04
C PHE A 23 9.93 -7.07 -4.76
N VAL A 24 9.37 -7.42 -3.58
CA VAL A 24 9.80 -6.82 -2.31
C VAL A 24 11.24 -7.18 -1.99
N LYS A 25 11.66 -8.42 -2.24
CA LYS A 25 13.07 -8.82 -2.10
C LYS A 25 14.02 -8.04 -3.00
N SER A 26 13.63 -7.84 -4.27
CA SER A 26 14.41 -7.02 -5.21
C SER A 26 14.46 -5.57 -4.75
N PHE A 27 13.32 -5.02 -4.32
CA PHE A 27 13.25 -3.68 -3.77
C PHE A 27 14.19 -3.50 -2.57
N LEU A 28 14.13 -4.40 -1.58
CA LEU A 28 14.97 -4.35 -0.39
C LEU A 28 16.47 -4.47 -0.70
N ARG A 29 16.83 -5.09 -1.83
CA ARG A 29 18.21 -5.14 -2.34
C ARG A 29 18.62 -3.92 -3.15
N GLY A 30 17.74 -2.95 -3.32
CA GLY A 30 17.96 -1.77 -4.16
C GLY A 30 17.93 -2.06 -5.67
N VAL A 31 17.32 -3.18 -6.07
CA VAL A 31 17.16 -3.58 -7.46
C VAL A 31 15.72 -3.31 -7.87
N ILE A 32 15.44 -2.09 -8.26
CA ILE A 32 14.12 -1.66 -8.72
C ILE A 32 14.27 -0.74 -9.94
N SER A 33 13.42 -0.94 -10.96
CA SER A 33 13.35 -0.02 -12.07
C SER A 33 12.46 1.19 -11.77
N LYS A 34 12.78 2.33 -12.36
CA LYS A 34 11.91 3.53 -12.27
C LYS A 34 10.50 3.23 -12.80
N GLU A 35 10.39 2.37 -13.80
CA GLU A 35 9.09 1.96 -14.38
C GLU A 35 8.26 1.16 -13.39
N SER A 36 8.82 0.11 -12.78
CA SER A 36 8.12 -0.68 -11.76
C SER A 36 7.73 0.17 -10.55
N TYR A 37 8.62 1.09 -10.13
CA TYR A 37 8.33 1.96 -8.99
C TYR A 37 7.19 2.95 -9.29
N ARG A 38 7.21 3.63 -10.44
CA ARG A 38 6.13 4.56 -10.80
C ARG A 38 4.79 3.84 -11.01
N THR A 39 4.81 2.58 -11.48
CA THR A 39 3.60 1.74 -11.59
C THR A 39 3.08 1.40 -10.20
N LEU A 40 3.96 1.03 -9.25
CA LEU A 40 3.58 0.85 -7.84
C LEU A 40 2.91 2.10 -7.26
N VAL A 41 3.52 3.28 -7.45
CA VAL A 41 2.95 4.57 -6.98
C VAL A 41 1.58 4.83 -7.61
N SER A 42 1.39 4.48 -8.88
CA SER A 42 0.10 4.56 -9.57
C SER A 42 -0.95 3.66 -8.92
N ASP A 43 -0.65 2.40 -8.71
CA ASP A 43 -1.57 1.45 -8.08
C ASP A 43 -1.89 1.85 -6.63
N LEU A 44 -0.89 2.29 -5.87
CA LEU A 44 -1.11 2.80 -4.52
C LEU A 44 -2.08 3.99 -4.50
N TYR A 45 -2.00 4.89 -5.46
CA TYR A 45 -2.92 6.03 -5.56
C TYR A 45 -4.39 5.56 -5.61
N PHE A 46 -4.72 4.56 -6.43
CA PHE A 46 -6.09 4.06 -6.52
C PHE A 46 -6.54 3.34 -5.25
N VAL A 47 -5.67 2.52 -4.63
CA VAL A 47 -5.98 1.83 -3.37
C VAL A 47 -6.24 2.83 -2.24
N TYR A 48 -5.37 3.85 -2.08
CA TYR A 48 -5.55 4.86 -1.04
C TYR A 48 -6.73 5.78 -1.33
N SER A 49 -7.01 6.10 -2.59
CA SER A 49 -8.19 6.88 -2.97
C SER A 49 -9.47 6.18 -2.53
N ALA A 50 -9.60 4.87 -2.79
CA ALA A 50 -10.75 4.09 -2.36
C ALA A 50 -10.86 4.04 -0.83
N LEU A 51 -9.77 3.75 -0.13
CA LEU A 51 -9.78 3.71 1.34
C LEU A 51 -10.16 5.05 1.96
N GLU A 52 -9.55 6.15 1.51
CA GLU A 52 -9.81 7.49 2.06
C GLU A 52 -11.22 7.97 1.74
N GLU A 53 -11.75 7.62 0.56
CA GLU A 53 -13.13 7.91 0.17
C GLU A 53 -14.11 7.19 1.10
N ASP A 54 -13.98 5.89 1.28
CA ASP A 54 -14.88 5.09 2.11
C ASP A 54 -14.78 5.47 3.59
N PHE A 55 -13.56 5.66 4.14
CA PHE A 55 -13.42 6.15 5.52
C PHE A 55 -14.03 7.55 5.74
N ARG A 56 -14.04 8.40 4.72
CA ARG A 56 -14.68 9.72 4.80
C ARG A 56 -16.21 9.60 4.86
N ILE A 57 -16.80 8.61 4.17
CA ILE A 57 -18.24 8.30 4.24
C ILE A 57 -18.59 7.88 5.68
N PHE A 58 -17.77 7.02 6.29
CA PHE A 58 -17.98 6.47 7.63
C PHE A 58 -17.37 7.31 8.77
N LYS A 59 -16.98 8.57 8.54
CA LYS A 59 -16.34 9.42 9.57
C LYS A 59 -17.15 9.61 10.88
N ASN A 60 -18.46 9.46 10.80
CA ASN A 60 -19.37 9.57 11.96
C ASN A 60 -19.91 8.21 12.43
N ASP A 61 -19.45 7.11 11.83
CA ASP A 61 -19.79 5.76 12.26
C ASP A 61 -19.20 5.45 13.65
N PRO A 62 -19.92 4.78 14.55
CA PRO A 62 -19.44 4.52 15.90
C PRO A 62 -18.20 3.60 15.98
N VAL A 63 -17.92 2.82 14.95
CA VAL A 63 -16.75 1.93 14.86
C VAL A 63 -15.67 2.56 14.00
N LEU A 64 -15.98 2.83 12.72
CA LEU A 64 -15.01 3.29 11.72
C LEU A 64 -14.59 4.75 11.95
N GLY A 65 -15.47 5.59 12.50
CA GLY A 65 -15.13 6.99 12.76
C GLY A 65 -13.92 7.18 13.69
N ALA A 66 -13.67 6.24 14.60
CA ALA A 66 -12.48 6.26 15.46
C ALA A 66 -11.16 6.06 14.67
N LEU A 67 -11.24 5.49 13.46
CA LEU A 67 -10.12 5.27 12.54
C LEU A 67 -10.10 6.27 11.37
N TYR A 68 -11.03 7.22 11.33
CA TYR A 68 -10.91 8.35 10.43
C TYR A 68 -9.80 9.28 10.93
N LEU A 69 -8.60 9.07 10.42
CA LEU A 69 -7.34 9.67 10.87
C LEU A 69 -6.69 10.46 9.71
N PRO A 70 -7.11 11.73 9.46
CA PRO A 70 -6.63 12.50 8.30
C PRO A 70 -5.11 12.73 8.25
N GLU A 71 -4.40 12.54 9.37
CA GLU A 71 -2.95 12.57 9.43
C GLU A 71 -2.27 11.38 8.74
N LEU A 72 -3.03 10.30 8.51
CA LEU A 72 -2.54 9.11 7.78
C LEU A 72 -2.79 9.20 6.26
N GLU A 73 -3.70 10.06 5.79
CA GLU A 73 -4.06 10.14 4.38
C GLU A 73 -2.85 10.30 3.46
N ARG A 74 -2.84 9.53 2.35
CA ARG A 74 -1.71 9.43 1.41
C ARG A 74 -2.02 9.97 0.02
N VAL A 75 -3.30 10.17 -0.33
CA VAL A 75 -3.72 10.57 -1.68
C VAL A 75 -2.99 11.83 -2.15
N THR A 76 -2.94 12.89 -1.35
CA THR A 76 -2.26 14.14 -1.72
C THR A 76 -0.76 13.94 -1.97
N ALA A 77 -0.10 13.11 -1.15
CA ALA A 77 1.32 12.79 -1.32
C ALA A 77 1.55 11.97 -2.59
N LEU A 78 0.69 10.97 -2.85
CA LEU A 78 0.73 10.16 -4.07
C LEU A 78 0.46 10.98 -5.33
N GLU A 79 -0.46 11.95 -5.29
CA GLU A 79 -0.68 12.89 -6.41
C GLU A 79 0.57 13.73 -6.72
N THR A 80 1.31 14.13 -5.69
CA THR A 80 2.58 14.84 -5.85
C THR A 80 3.61 13.96 -6.53
N ASP A 81 3.75 12.71 -6.09
CA ASP A 81 4.67 11.74 -6.69
C ASP A 81 4.25 11.38 -8.13
N LEU A 82 2.95 11.20 -8.40
CA LEU A 82 2.47 10.94 -9.77
C LEU A 82 2.73 12.10 -10.72
N ARG A 83 2.60 13.33 -10.24
CA ARG A 83 2.95 14.52 -11.03
C ARG A 83 4.43 14.55 -11.38
N TYR A 84 5.30 14.14 -10.46
CA TYR A 84 6.73 13.99 -10.72
C TYR A 84 7.02 12.90 -11.77
N TYR A 85 6.37 11.74 -11.68
CA TYR A 85 6.66 10.60 -12.58
C TYR A 85 6.02 10.70 -13.95
N TYR A 86 4.82 11.28 -14.06
CA TYR A 86 4.01 11.29 -15.28
C TYR A 86 3.71 12.71 -15.80
N GLY A 87 4.17 13.76 -15.10
CA GLY A 87 3.92 15.16 -15.47
C GLY A 87 2.52 15.64 -15.10
N PRO A 88 2.17 16.89 -15.52
CA PRO A 88 0.94 17.55 -15.07
C PRO A 88 -0.36 16.87 -15.51
N ILE A 89 -0.30 16.10 -16.60
CA ILE A 89 -1.46 15.37 -17.15
C ILE A 89 -1.56 13.92 -16.63
N TRP A 90 -0.89 13.58 -15.54
CA TRP A 90 -0.82 12.21 -15.02
C TRP A 90 -2.20 11.53 -14.86
N ARG A 91 -3.26 12.28 -14.50
CA ARG A 91 -4.62 11.74 -14.34
C ARG A 91 -5.21 11.14 -15.62
N SER A 92 -4.78 11.61 -16.78
CA SER A 92 -5.19 11.05 -18.07
C SER A 92 -4.33 9.86 -18.51
N ILE A 93 -3.20 9.63 -17.87
CA ILE A 93 -2.20 8.61 -18.24
C ILE A 93 -2.33 7.39 -17.34
N VAL A 94 -2.39 7.59 -16.01
CA VAL A 94 -2.38 6.48 -15.06
C VAL A 94 -3.74 5.78 -15.01
N LYS A 95 -3.65 4.47 -14.94
CA LYS A 95 -4.82 3.58 -14.74
C LYS A 95 -4.41 2.49 -13.75
N PRO A 96 -5.34 1.97 -12.95
CA PRO A 96 -5.05 0.85 -12.08
C PRO A 96 -4.66 -0.37 -12.90
N SER A 97 -3.70 -1.15 -12.42
CA SER A 97 -3.48 -2.50 -12.94
C SER A 97 -4.70 -3.39 -12.66
N GLU A 98 -4.83 -4.52 -13.35
CA GLU A 98 -5.92 -5.46 -13.08
C GLU A 98 -5.92 -5.95 -11.62
N ALA A 99 -4.73 -6.19 -11.05
CA ALA A 99 -4.59 -6.56 -9.65
C ALA A 99 -4.98 -5.41 -8.70
N CYS A 100 -4.62 -4.19 -9.04
CA CYS A 100 -5.03 -2.99 -8.30
C CYS A 100 -6.55 -2.79 -8.37
N GLN A 101 -7.16 -2.93 -9.54
CA GLN A 101 -8.62 -2.80 -9.68
C GLN A 101 -9.36 -3.81 -8.80
N ARG A 102 -8.92 -5.07 -8.76
CA ARG A 102 -9.48 -6.08 -7.84
C ARG A 102 -9.38 -5.67 -6.37
N TYR A 103 -8.30 -4.98 -6.00
CA TYR A 103 -8.13 -4.48 -4.63
C TYR A 103 -9.11 -3.34 -4.35
N VAL A 104 -9.23 -2.38 -5.26
CA VAL A 104 -10.19 -1.26 -5.18
C VAL A 104 -11.62 -1.80 -5.11
N ASP A 105 -11.99 -2.73 -6.00
CA ASP A 105 -13.31 -3.35 -6.00
C ASP A 105 -13.65 -4.01 -4.66
N ARG A 106 -12.67 -4.71 -4.05
CA ARG A 106 -12.86 -5.32 -2.73
C ARG A 106 -13.05 -4.31 -1.62
N ILE A 107 -12.31 -3.21 -1.62
CA ILE A 107 -12.50 -2.12 -0.65
C ILE A 107 -13.93 -1.61 -0.71
N HIS A 108 -14.44 -1.25 -1.89
CA HIS A 108 -15.82 -0.77 -2.06
C HIS A 108 -16.87 -1.86 -1.77
N GLU A 109 -16.60 -3.12 -2.09
CA GLU A 109 -17.48 -4.24 -1.76
C GLU A 109 -17.71 -4.35 -0.26
N VAL A 110 -16.62 -4.38 0.54
CA VAL A 110 -16.75 -4.47 2.01
C VAL A 110 -17.36 -3.21 2.59
N ALA A 111 -17.07 -2.03 2.05
CA ALA A 111 -17.70 -0.78 2.46
C ALA A 111 -19.22 -0.82 2.30
N GLY A 112 -19.72 -1.48 1.26
CA GLY A 112 -21.16 -1.60 0.97
C GLY A 112 -21.86 -2.76 1.70
N THR A 113 -21.13 -3.74 2.24
CA THR A 113 -21.72 -4.96 2.80
C THR A 113 -21.43 -5.14 4.30
N GLU A 114 -20.16 -5.05 4.69
CA GLU A 114 -19.64 -5.27 6.04
C GLU A 114 -18.55 -4.23 6.33
N PRO A 115 -18.93 -2.95 6.52
CA PRO A 115 -17.98 -1.83 6.53
C PRO A 115 -16.88 -1.94 7.59
N GLU A 116 -17.10 -2.65 8.70
CA GLU A 116 -16.06 -2.91 9.71
C GLU A 116 -14.85 -3.68 9.15
N LEU A 117 -15.01 -4.42 8.04
CA LEU A 117 -13.90 -5.11 7.38
C LEU A 117 -12.88 -4.15 6.77
N LEU A 118 -13.26 -2.89 6.50
CA LEU A 118 -12.31 -1.84 6.11
C LEU A 118 -11.17 -1.66 7.11
N ILE A 119 -11.37 -2.01 8.39
CA ILE A 119 -10.33 -1.99 9.42
C ILE A 119 -9.15 -2.88 9.02
N GLY A 120 -9.42 -4.04 8.41
CA GLY A 120 -8.39 -4.96 7.94
C GLY A 120 -7.50 -4.33 6.85
N HIS A 121 -8.10 -3.63 5.89
CA HIS A 121 -7.38 -2.89 4.84
C HIS A 121 -6.60 -1.70 5.41
N HIS A 122 -7.23 -0.91 6.27
CA HIS A 122 -6.63 0.24 6.93
C HIS A 122 -5.40 -0.16 7.76
N TYR A 123 -5.53 -1.19 8.57
CA TYR A 123 -4.43 -1.74 9.37
C TYR A 123 -3.27 -2.19 8.46
N THR A 124 -3.57 -3.00 7.45
CA THR A 124 -2.56 -3.59 6.56
C THR A 124 -1.76 -2.51 5.83
N ARG A 125 -2.42 -1.44 5.37
CA ARG A 125 -1.76 -0.34 4.66
C ARG A 125 -1.03 0.59 5.62
N TYR A 126 -1.74 1.32 6.44
CA TYR A 126 -1.14 2.44 7.19
C TYR A 126 -0.11 2.02 8.25
N LEU A 127 -0.31 0.90 8.97
CA LEU A 127 0.71 0.43 9.91
C LEU A 127 1.94 -0.14 9.19
N GLY A 128 1.76 -0.73 8.01
CA GLY A 128 2.85 -1.14 7.16
C GLY A 128 3.73 0.04 6.74
N ASP A 129 3.11 1.09 6.24
CA ASP A 129 3.80 2.30 5.78
C ASP A 129 4.51 3.03 6.91
N LEU A 130 3.87 3.19 8.07
CA LEU A 130 4.47 3.77 9.27
C LEU A 130 5.62 2.93 9.85
N SER A 131 5.66 1.62 9.55
CA SER A 131 6.67 0.71 10.10
C SER A 131 7.88 0.56 9.18
N GLY A 132 7.64 0.36 7.89
CA GLY A 132 8.68 0.09 6.88
C GLY A 132 8.97 1.27 5.95
N GLY A 133 8.08 2.28 5.90
CA GLY A 133 8.14 3.33 4.89
C GLY A 133 9.46 4.10 4.85
N GLN A 134 10.03 4.45 6.00
CA GLN A 134 11.32 5.18 6.03
C GLN A 134 12.49 4.35 5.49
N ILE A 135 12.49 3.05 5.74
CA ILE A 135 13.49 2.12 5.18
C ILE A 135 13.31 2.04 3.67
N LEU A 136 12.07 1.85 3.21
CA LEU A 136 11.74 1.77 1.79
C LEU A 136 12.04 3.09 1.06
N LYS A 137 11.75 4.25 1.68
CA LYS A 137 12.13 5.57 1.17
C LYS A 137 13.63 5.64 0.89
N GLY A 138 14.46 5.32 1.89
CA GLY A 138 15.93 5.37 1.75
C GLY A 138 16.46 4.42 0.68
N ILE A 139 15.84 3.26 0.49
CA ILE A 139 16.22 2.31 -0.56
C ILE A 139 15.80 2.85 -1.94
N ALA A 140 14.55 3.32 -2.11
CA ALA A 140 14.08 3.90 -3.36
C ALA A 140 14.91 5.12 -3.76
N GLN A 141 15.22 6.00 -2.80
CA GLN A 141 16.04 7.18 -3.01
C GLN A 141 17.40 6.83 -3.61
N LYS A 142 18.08 5.83 -3.05
CA LYS A 142 19.38 5.36 -3.55
C LYS A 142 19.27 4.63 -4.88
N ALA A 143 18.36 3.67 -4.99
CA ALA A 143 18.22 2.81 -6.16
C ALA A 143 17.81 3.59 -7.43
N LEU A 144 16.97 4.62 -7.27
CA LEU A 144 16.48 5.43 -8.38
C LEU A 144 17.22 6.77 -8.55
N ASN A 145 18.27 7.00 -7.72
CA ASN A 145 19.05 8.24 -7.70
C ASN A 145 18.13 9.49 -7.57
N LEU A 146 17.16 9.41 -6.65
CA LEU A 146 16.24 10.51 -6.36
C LEU A 146 16.81 11.38 -5.23
N LYS A 147 16.44 12.66 -5.23
CA LYS A 147 16.68 13.54 -4.08
C LYS A 147 15.52 13.41 -3.11
N ASP A 148 14.53 14.29 -3.19
CA ASP A 148 13.34 14.25 -2.32
C ASP A 148 12.05 14.05 -3.13
N GLU A 149 12.08 14.39 -4.42
CA GLU A 149 10.93 14.29 -5.32
C GLU A 149 10.61 12.84 -5.67
N GLY A 150 9.31 12.54 -5.80
CA GLY A 150 8.83 11.20 -6.15
C GLY A 150 8.80 10.22 -4.98
N LEU A 151 8.96 10.69 -3.73
CA LEU A 151 8.99 9.89 -2.50
C LEU A 151 8.10 10.47 -1.38
N CYS A 152 7.21 11.42 -1.72
CA CYS A 152 6.30 12.07 -0.77
C CYS A 152 5.35 11.06 -0.11
N PHE A 153 5.03 9.96 -0.79
CA PHE A 153 4.22 8.88 -0.24
C PHE A 153 4.70 8.41 1.14
N TYR A 154 6.00 8.33 1.35
CA TYR A 154 6.58 7.85 2.62
C TYR A 154 6.61 8.91 3.73
N GLU A 155 6.22 10.14 3.44
CA GLU A 155 6.32 11.27 4.37
C GLU A 155 4.99 11.50 5.08
N PHE A 156 4.99 11.31 6.39
CA PHE A 156 3.85 11.59 7.26
C PHE A 156 4.09 12.89 8.02
N GLY A 157 4.00 14.03 7.30
CA GLY A 157 4.37 15.34 7.83
C GLY A 157 3.56 15.83 9.04
N LYS A 158 2.45 15.15 9.36
CA LYS A 158 1.64 15.44 10.56
C LYS A 158 1.93 14.48 11.71
N ILE A 159 2.90 13.58 11.58
CA ILE A 159 3.23 12.55 12.57
C ILE A 159 4.70 12.70 12.98
N ASP A 160 4.94 13.36 14.10
CA ASP A 160 6.29 13.62 14.60
C ASP A 160 7.02 12.33 15.04
N ASN A 161 6.28 11.36 15.58
CA ASN A 161 6.84 10.11 16.09
C ASN A 161 5.98 8.90 15.70
N ALA A 162 6.44 8.18 14.70
CA ALA A 162 5.74 6.99 14.20
C ALA A 162 5.57 5.88 15.26
N LYS A 163 6.49 5.74 16.22
CA LYS A 163 6.38 4.74 17.29
C LYS A 163 5.22 5.07 18.24
N ILE A 164 5.16 6.31 18.72
CA ILE A 164 4.08 6.79 19.59
C ILE A 164 2.74 6.73 18.85
N TYR A 165 2.74 7.13 17.58
CA TYR A 165 1.52 7.11 16.77
C TYR A 165 0.99 5.67 16.59
N LYS A 166 1.86 4.69 16.34
CA LYS A 166 1.46 3.28 16.26
C LYS A 166 0.90 2.74 17.59
N GLU A 167 1.38 3.21 18.72
CA GLU A 167 0.82 2.86 20.03
C GLU A 167 -0.58 3.47 20.21
N LYS A 168 -0.77 4.76 19.83
CA LYS A 168 -2.09 5.41 19.78
C LYS A 168 -3.06 4.62 18.90
N TYR A 169 -2.64 4.26 17.69
CA TYR A 169 -3.45 3.50 16.74
C TYR A 169 -3.88 2.14 17.30
N ARG A 170 -2.98 1.39 17.93
CA ARG A 170 -3.30 0.12 18.58
C ARG A 170 -4.30 0.32 19.75
N SER A 171 -4.12 1.38 20.53
CA SER A 171 -5.07 1.72 21.60
C SER A 171 -6.46 2.06 21.06
N ILE A 172 -6.57 2.63 19.86
CA ILE A 172 -7.87 2.83 19.20
C ILE A 172 -8.48 1.47 18.85
N LEU A 173 -7.73 0.59 18.18
CA LEU A 173 -8.21 -0.76 17.81
C LEU A 173 -8.74 -1.53 19.04
N ASP A 174 -8.03 -1.48 20.17
CA ASP A 174 -8.39 -2.19 21.39
C ASP A 174 -9.67 -1.67 22.05
N LYS A 175 -10.11 -0.46 21.68
CA LYS A 175 -11.31 0.20 22.22
C LYS A 175 -12.52 0.12 21.29
N LEU A 176 -12.36 -0.42 20.10
CA LEU A 176 -13.47 -0.53 19.16
C LEU A 176 -14.55 -1.48 19.74
N PRO A 177 -15.84 -1.11 19.64
CA PRO A 177 -16.94 -1.92 20.15
C PRO A 177 -17.26 -3.08 19.18
N LEU A 178 -16.32 -4.00 19.02
CA LEU A 178 -16.40 -5.16 18.13
C LEU A 178 -16.68 -6.44 18.90
N THR A 179 -17.56 -7.28 18.39
CA THR A 179 -17.73 -8.66 18.85
C THR A 179 -16.54 -9.53 18.43
N ASP A 180 -16.34 -10.66 19.11
CA ASP A 180 -15.29 -11.64 18.75
C ASP A 180 -15.43 -12.14 17.30
N SER A 181 -16.67 -12.30 16.81
CA SER A 181 -16.95 -12.68 15.43
C SER A 181 -16.44 -11.62 14.45
N GLN A 182 -16.73 -10.34 14.71
CA GLN A 182 -16.25 -9.23 13.87
C GLN A 182 -14.73 -9.11 13.91
N GLN A 183 -14.11 -9.26 15.08
CA GLN A 183 -12.65 -9.27 15.21
C GLN A 183 -12.00 -10.37 14.34
N ASN A 184 -12.55 -11.58 14.38
CA ASN A 184 -12.08 -12.70 13.56
C ASN A 184 -12.29 -12.45 12.05
N ALA A 185 -13.42 -11.85 11.67
CA ALA A 185 -13.70 -11.47 10.29
C ALA A 185 -12.70 -10.41 9.79
N ILE A 186 -12.40 -9.39 10.60
CA ILE A 186 -11.40 -8.36 10.29
C ILE A 186 -10.00 -8.97 10.14
N ILE A 187 -9.60 -9.92 11.00
CA ILE A 187 -8.31 -10.62 10.87
C ILE A 187 -8.26 -11.40 9.54
N THR A 188 -9.35 -12.06 9.18
CA THR A 188 -9.46 -12.79 7.91
C THR A 188 -9.33 -11.83 6.72
N GLU A 189 -10.02 -10.70 6.76
CA GLU A 189 -9.96 -9.68 5.72
C GLU A 189 -8.58 -9.01 5.64
N ALA A 190 -7.91 -8.75 6.75
CA ALA A 190 -6.53 -8.26 6.75
C ALA A 190 -5.57 -9.24 6.05
N ASN A 191 -5.74 -10.55 6.26
CA ASN A 191 -4.98 -11.56 5.52
C ASN A 191 -5.31 -11.54 4.02
N TYR A 192 -6.56 -11.24 3.65
CA TYR A 192 -6.95 -11.07 2.26
C TYR A 192 -6.33 -9.80 1.66
N ALA A 193 -6.32 -8.69 2.38
CA ALA A 193 -5.64 -7.46 1.98
C ALA A 193 -4.15 -7.68 1.70
N PHE A 194 -3.44 -8.48 2.51
CA PHE A 194 -2.07 -8.89 2.21
C PHE A 194 -1.96 -9.66 0.89
N ARG A 195 -2.89 -10.56 0.58
CA ARG A 195 -2.90 -11.28 -0.71
C ARG A 195 -3.13 -10.35 -1.89
N LEU A 196 -4.03 -9.38 -1.77
CA LEU A 196 -4.27 -8.38 -2.80
C LEU A 196 -3.01 -7.52 -3.06
N ASN A 197 -2.28 -7.15 -2.00
CA ASN A 197 -0.97 -6.50 -2.16
C ASN A 197 0.04 -7.39 -2.89
N MET A 198 0.12 -8.69 -2.55
CA MET A 198 1.02 -9.61 -3.25
C MET A 198 0.69 -9.72 -4.73
N TYR A 199 -0.59 -9.79 -5.11
CA TYR A 199 -0.99 -9.79 -6.52
C TYR A 199 -0.55 -8.51 -7.25
N MET A 200 -0.62 -7.32 -6.62
CA MET A 200 -0.07 -6.11 -7.19
C MET A 200 1.45 -6.22 -7.38
N PHE A 201 2.18 -6.74 -6.39
CA PHE A 201 3.63 -6.92 -6.50
C PHE A 201 4.02 -7.88 -7.60
N ASP A 202 3.29 -8.97 -7.80
CA ASP A 202 3.53 -9.96 -8.87
C ASP A 202 3.39 -9.34 -10.27
N THR A 203 2.47 -8.38 -10.46
CA THR A 203 2.33 -7.67 -11.74
C THR A 203 3.52 -6.75 -12.05
N LEU A 204 4.19 -6.23 -11.03
CA LEU A 204 5.36 -5.38 -11.18
C LEU A 204 6.60 -6.18 -11.64
N GLU A 205 6.69 -7.45 -11.26
CA GLU A 205 7.76 -8.36 -11.68
C GLU A 205 7.63 -8.79 -13.15
N GLY A 206 6.41 -9.09 -13.60
CA GLY A 206 6.16 -9.46 -14.99
C GLY A 206 6.64 -8.38 -15.98
N ASN A 207 6.52 -7.11 -15.61
CA ASN A 207 7.04 -5.98 -16.36
C ASN A 207 8.57 -5.91 -16.35
N SER A 208 9.22 -6.32 -15.26
CA SER A 208 10.69 -6.37 -15.14
C SER A 208 11.29 -7.46 -16.01
N LEU A 209 10.70 -8.67 -16.04
CA LEU A 209 11.16 -9.79 -16.89
C LEU A 209 10.97 -9.51 -18.38
N THR A 210 9.83 -8.91 -18.77
CA THR A 210 9.59 -8.52 -20.16
C THR A 210 10.50 -7.40 -20.62
N SER A 211 10.85 -6.45 -19.76
CA SER A 211 11.84 -5.40 -20.05
C SER A 211 13.24 -5.97 -20.20
N PHE A 212 13.64 -6.93 -19.36
CA PHE A 212 14.93 -7.61 -19.46
C PHE A 212 15.05 -8.44 -20.74
N CYS A 213 13.99 -9.17 -21.12
CA CYS A 213 13.93 -9.88 -22.40
C CYS A 213 14.00 -8.94 -23.63
N LYS A 214 13.35 -7.76 -23.56
CA LYS A 214 13.41 -6.76 -24.63
C LYS A 214 14.81 -6.15 -24.78
N ILE A 215 15.51 -5.92 -23.66
CA ILE A 215 16.90 -5.43 -23.68
C ILE A 215 17.84 -6.47 -24.28
N ILE A 216 17.72 -7.74 -23.86
CA ILE A 216 18.53 -8.84 -24.44
C ILE A 216 18.25 -9.02 -25.93
N MET A 217 16.97 -9.00 -26.35
CA MET A 217 16.64 -9.09 -27.78
C MET A 217 17.11 -7.86 -28.56
N GLY A 218 17.10 -6.65 -27.96
CA GLY A 218 17.70 -5.45 -28.57
C GLY A 218 19.21 -5.58 -28.79
N PHE A 219 19.92 -6.11 -27.79
CA PHE A 219 21.37 -6.36 -27.88
C PHE A 219 21.73 -7.46 -28.92
N ILE A 220 20.91 -8.50 -29.03
CA ILE A 220 21.11 -9.56 -30.04
C ILE A 220 20.86 -9.01 -31.45
N ARG A 221 19.83 -8.18 -31.64
CA ARG A 221 19.54 -7.54 -32.92
C ARG A 221 20.64 -6.56 -33.34
N SER A 222 21.21 -5.78 -32.43
CA SER A 222 22.27 -4.81 -32.76
C SER A 222 23.63 -5.46 -33.05
N LYS A 223 23.80 -6.77 -32.77
CA LYS A 223 25.02 -7.52 -33.13
C LYS A 223 24.88 -8.34 -34.44
N LEU A 224 23.68 -8.37 -35.02
CA LEU A 224 23.36 -9.13 -36.22
C LEU A 224 23.15 -8.19 -37.45
N THR A 225 23.27 -6.89 -37.24
CA THR A 225 23.36 -5.85 -38.27
C THR A 225 24.72 -5.19 -38.20
#